data_7b67373e45b6974eb12681471e87a137
#
_entry.id   7b67373e45b6974eb12681471e87a137
#
_cell.length_a   1.000
_cell.length_b   1.000
_cell.length_c   1.000
_cell.angle_alpha   90.00
_cell.angle_beta   90.00
_cell.angle_gamma   90.00
#
_symmetry.space_group_name_H-M   'P 1'
#
loop_
_entity.id
_entity.type
_entity.pdbx_description
1 polymer ?
#
loop_
_entity_poly.entity_id
_entity_poly.type
_entity_poly.pdbx_seq_one_letter_code
_entity_poly.pdbx_strand_id
1 'polypeptide(L)'
;MNHLSDIDSAYQKLKVRADMLYEFVILYHDFIYSKHTYEAENFNMIEMHTLTYIDDMPGITATELSKLWHKSKSSISQTVKKLVEAGYVEKNYSKNNEKNALLYVTEKGQRLSNIHKAYDVADITQTAEHLIGRCSKEDLDAFYRVLEEYVKLMKAEL
;
A
#
# COMPACT_ATOMS: atom_id res chain seq x y z
N MET A 1 -1.49 -31.00 37.65
CA MET A 1 -0.67 -29.92 37.05
C MET A 1 -1.54 -29.19 36.08
N ASN A 2 -1.69 -27.88 36.28
CA ASN A 2 -2.79 -27.11 35.66
C ASN A 2 -2.46 -26.74 34.21
N HIS A 3 -3.08 -27.41 33.26
CA HIS A 3 -3.01 -27.11 31.82
C HIS A 3 -3.32 -25.61 31.50
N LEU A 4 -4.13 -24.95 32.32
CA LEU A 4 -4.47 -23.52 32.19
C LEU A 4 -3.30 -22.62 32.59
N SER A 5 -2.52 -22.96 33.61
CA SER A 5 -1.33 -22.16 34.01
C SER A 5 -0.22 -22.23 32.96
N ASP A 6 -0.12 -23.33 32.24
CA ASP A 6 0.88 -23.51 31.18
C ASP A 6 0.49 -22.71 29.93
N ILE A 7 -0.81 -22.65 29.60
CA ILE A 7 -1.33 -21.84 28.51
C ILE A 7 -1.14 -20.35 28.83
N ASP A 8 -1.48 -19.89 30.03
CA ASP A 8 -1.32 -18.49 30.43
C ASP A 8 0.14 -18.06 30.41
N SER A 9 1.05 -18.89 30.94
CA SER A 9 2.48 -18.63 30.88
C SER A 9 3.02 -18.54 29.44
N ALA A 10 2.58 -19.42 28.55
CA ALA A 10 2.95 -19.38 27.13
C ALA A 10 2.39 -18.13 26.44
N TYR A 11 1.12 -17.79 26.73
CA TYR A 11 0.47 -16.59 26.21
C TYR A 11 1.22 -15.32 26.61
N GLN A 12 1.57 -15.15 27.89
CA GLN A 12 2.28 -13.96 28.37
C GLN A 12 3.65 -13.77 27.68
N LYS A 13 4.33 -14.86 27.32
CA LYS A 13 5.61 -14.81 26.59
C LYS A 13 5.45 -14.35 25.13
N LEU A 14 4.34 -14.68 24.50
CA LEU A 14 4.08 -14.37 23.08
C LEU A 14 3.31 -13.04 22.90
N LYS A 15 2.54 -12.65 23.92
CA LYS A 15 1.64 -11.48 23.89
C LYS A 15 2.36 -10.21 23.44
N VAL A 16 3.54 -9.92 23.98
CA VAL A 16 4.30 -8.70 23.66
C VAL A 16 4.61 -8.60 22.16
N ARG A 17 4.94 -9.73 21.51
CA ARG A 17 5.20 -9.76 20.07
C ARG A 17 3.94 -9.58 19.25
N ALA A 18 2.82 -10.19 19.70
CA ALA A 18 1.52 -10.03 19.05
C ALA A 18 1.02 -8.58 19.16
N ASP A 19 1.08 -8.00 20.37
CA ASP A 19 0.66 -6.62 20.62
C ASP A 19 1.48 -5.63 19.76
N MET A 20 2.79 -5.80 19.68
CA MET A 20 3.67 -4.97 18.84
C MET A 20 3.29 -5.05 17.35
N LEU A 21 2.98 -6.26 16.86
CA LEU A 21 2.55 -6.45 15.47
C LEU A 21 1.21 -5.77 15.21
N TYR A 22 0.24 -5.89 16.13
CA TYR A 22 -1.06 -5.23 16.01
C TYR A 22 -0.93 -3.70 16.06
N GLU A 23 -0.12 -3.18 16.99
CA GLU A 23 0.15 -1.74 17.09
C GLU A 23 0.77 -1.22 15.79
N PHE A 24 1.80 -1.91 15.26
CA PHE A 24 2.42 -1.54 13.99
C PHE A 24 1.40 -1.51 12.84
N VAL A 25 0.56 -2.56 12.71
CA VAL A 25 -0.45 -2.62 11.64
C VAL A 25 -1.47 -1.50 11.76
N ILE A 26 -1.94 -1.19 12.98
CA ILE A 26 -2.90 -0.10 13.23
C ILE A 26 -2.29 1.25 12.86
N LEU A 27 -1.11 1.57 13.37
CA LEU A 27 -0.43 2.84 13.10
C LEU A 27 -0.09 3.00 11.62
N TYR A 28 0.37 1.93 10.98
CA TYR A 28 0.69 1.95 9.55
C TYR A 28 -0.57 2.08 8.68
N HIS A 29 -1.68 1.43 9.08
CA HIS A 29 -2.99 1.64 8.46
C HIS A 29 -3.40 3.11 8.50
N ASP A 30 -3.33 3.74 9.67
CA ASP A 30 -3.71 5.14 9.82
C ASP A 30 -2.82 6.06 8.97
N PHE A 31 -1.52 5.77 8.89
CA PHE A 31 -0.57 6.48 8.04
C PHE A 31 -0.97 6.39 6.56
N ILE A 32 -1.22 5.19 6.00
CA ILE A 32 -1.53 5.00 4.57
C ILE A 32 -2.90 5.57 4.17
N TYR A 33 -3.82 5.75 5.13
CA TYR A 33 -5.13 6.38 4.89
C TYR A 33 -5.18 7.85 5.28
N SER A 34 -4.16 8.38 5.93
CA SER A 34 -4.06 9.82 6.19
C SER A 34 -3.94 10.57 4.86
N LYS A 35 -4.46 11.81 4.84
CA LYS A 35 -4.37 12.66 3.65
C LYS A 35 -3.07 13.44 3.67
N HIS A 36 -2.35 13.36 2.56
CA HIS A 36 -1.17 14.15 2.30
C HIS A 36 -1.48 15.19 1.23
N THR A 37 -0.93 16.39 1.39
CA THR A 37 -1.13 17.46 0.41
C THR A 37 -0.05 17.33 -0.67
N TYR A 38 -0.50 17.07 -1.90
CA TYR A 38 0.33 17.08 -3.10
C TYR A 38 -0.13 18.24 -3.98
N GLU A 39 0.70 19.24 -4.15
CA GLU A 39 0.33 20.51 -4.80
C GLU A 39 -0.90 21.12 -4.11
N ALA A 40 -2.06 21.17 -4.80
CA ALA A 40 -3.33 21.70 -4.26
C ALA A 40 -4.34 20.59 -3.90
N GLU A 41 -3.97 19.33 -4.02
CA GLU A 41 -4.87 18.20 -3.85
C GLU A 41 -4.51 17.37 -2.61
N ASN A 42 -5.55 16.85 -1.95
CA ASN A 42 -5.41 15.96 -0.81
C ASN A 42 -5.72 14.53 -1.20
N PHE A 43 -4.66 13.72 -1.31
CA PHE A 43 -4.74 12.30 -1.58
C PHE A 43 -4.15 11.48 -0.42
N ASN A 44 -4.69 10.29 -0.19
CA ASN A 44 -4.04 9.32 0.69
C ASN A 44 -3.06 8.45 -0.13
N MET A 45 -2.23 7.66 0.57
CA MET A 45 -1.21 6.83 -0.06
C MET A 45 -1.80 5.81 -1.05
N ILE A 46 -2.98 5.23 -0.75
CA ILE A 46 -3.65 4.29 -1.67
C ILE A 46 -4.04 4.98 -2.99
N GLU A 47 -4.54 6.21 -2.93
CA GLU A 47 -4.90 7.00 -4.11
C GLU A 47 -3.66 7.33 -4.94
N MET A 48 -2.58 7.75 -4.28
CA MET A 48 -1.32 8.09 -4.94
C MET A 48 -0.63 6.87 -5.55
N HIS A 49 -0.50 5.77 -4.82
CA HIS A 49 0.05 4.54 -5.38
C HIS A 49 -0.83 3.93 -6.49
N THR A 50 -2.16 4.14 -6.43
CA THR A 50 -3.02 3.77 -7.57
C THR A 50 -2.67 4.57 -8.81
N LEU A 51 -2.39 5.87 -8.68
CA LEU A 51 -1.92 6.70 -9.78
C LEU A 51 -0.58 6.22 -10.33
N THR A 52 0.40 5.90 -9.45
CA THR A 52 1.71 5.40 -9.88
C THR A 52 1.62 4.02 -10.56
N TYR A 53 0.73 3.13 -10.11
CA TYR A 53 0.49 1.86 -10.81
C TYR A 53 -0.10 2.06 -12.21
N ILE A 54 -0.98 3.04 -12.41
CA ILE A 54 -1.52 3.36 -13.73
C ILE A 54 -0.43 3.95 -14.63
N ASP A 55 0.47 4.76 -14.08
CA ASP A 55 1.62 5.33 -14.78
C ASP A 55 2.63 4.25 -15.22
N ASP A 56 2.95 3.33 -14.30
CA ASP A 56 3.93 2.25 -14.55
C ASP A 56 3.37 1.12 -15.45
N MET A 57 2.04 0.98 -15.50
CA MET A 57 1.33 -0.06 -16.26
C MET A 57 0.23 0.57 -17.13
N PRO A 58 0.56 1.34 -18.18
CA PRO A 58 -0.43 1.98 -19.03
C PRO A 58 -1.41 0.97 -19.63
N GLY A 59 -2.71 1.24 -19.52
CA GLY A 59 -3.77 0.35 -19.96
C GLY A 59 -4.22 -0.67 -18.90
N ILE A 60 -3.72 -0.60 -17.68
CA ILE A 60 -4.21 -1.43 -16.56
C ILE A 60 -5.71 -1.17 -16.32
N THR A 61 -6.44 -2.21 -15.95
CA THR A 61 -7.88 -2.13 -15.63
C THR A 61 -8.11 -1.99 -14.13
N ALA A 62 -9.29 -1.47 -13.75
CA ALA A 62 -9.72 -1.44 -12.35
C ALA A 62 -9.80 -2.84 -11.72
N THR A 63 -10.03 -3.88 -12.53
CA THR A 63 -10.01 -5.28 -12.06
C THR A 63 -8.61 -5.74 -11.68
N GLU A 64 -7.60 -5.41 -12.46
CA GLU A 64 -6.20 -5.73 -12.16
C GLU A 64 -5.71 -4.95 -10.93
N LEU A 65 -6.01 -3.65 -10.86
CA LEU A 65 -5.75 -2.84 -9.67
C LEU A 65 -6.41 -3.42 -8.40
N SER A 66 -7.64 -3.94 -8.50
CA SER A 66 -8.32 -4.56 -7.35
C SER A 66 -7.58 -5.81 -6.83
N LYS A 67 -6.96 -6.57 -7.73
CA LYS A 67 -6.13 -7.72 -7.36
C LYS A 67 -4.81 -7.29 -6.72
N LEU A 68 -4.14 -6.27 -7.28
CA LEU A 68 -2.90 -5.73 -6.72
C LEU A 68 -3.09 -5.21 -5.29
N TRP A 69 -4.19 -4.51 -5.05
CA TRP A 69 -4.51 -3.93 -3.75
C TRP A 69 -5.22 -4.87 -2.78
N HIS A 70 -5.58 -6.10 -3.20
CA HIS A 70 -6.45 -6.99 -2.41
C HIS A 70 -7.73 -6.29 -1.91
N LYS A 71 -8.31 -5.43 -2.76
CA LYS A 71 -9.51 -4.63 -2.46
C LYS A 71 -10.67 -5.00 -3.40
N SER A 72 -11.89 -4.67 -2.98
CA SER A 72 -13.06 -4.83 -3.83
C SER A 72 -12.99 -3.95 -5.09
N LYS A 73 -13.57 -4.41 -6.18
CA LYS A 73 -13.70 -3.62 -7.42
C LYS A 73 -14.41 -2.28 -7.19
N SER A 74 -15.40 -2.23 -6.30
CA SER A 74 -16.13 -1.00 -5.98
C SER A 74 -15.23 0.03 -5.31
N SER A 75 -14.37 -0.39 -4.36
CA SER A 75 -13.41 0.48 -3.69
C SER A 75 -12.41 1.06 -4.69
N ILE A 76 -11.81 0.23 -5.54
CA ILE A 76 -10.86 0.69 -6.58
C ILE A 76 -11.55 1.58 -7.61
N SER A 77 -12.79 1.26 -8.01
CA SER A 77 -13.55 2.10 -8.93
C SER A 77 -13.81 3.50 -8.38
N GLN A 78 -14.03 3.65 -7.06
CA GLN A 78 -14.14 4.95 -6.40
C GLN A 78 -12.82 5.72 -6.41
N THR A 79 -11.70 5.06 -6.10
CA THR A 79 -10.37 5.65 -6.20
C THR A 79 -10.07 6.14 -7.63
N VAL A 80 -10.28 5.28 -8.62
CA VAL A 80 -10.09 5.63 -10.04
C VAL A 80 -11.02 6.77 -10.45
N LYS A 81 -12.29 6.75 -10.02
CA LYS A 81 -13.25 7.83 -10.31
C LYS A 81 -12.73 9.17 -9.79
N LYS A 82 -12.23 9.23 -8.55
CA LYS A 82 -11.66 10.44 -7.96
C LYS A 82 -10.47 10.97 -8.78
N LEU A 83 -9.56 10.08 -9.21
CA LEU A 83 -8.41 10.46 -10.03
C LEU A 83 -8.81 10.96 -11.42
N VAL A 84 -9.87 10.38 -12.00
CA VAL A 84 -10.42 10.84 -13.30
C VAL A 84 -11.10 12.20 -13.16
N GLU A 85 -11.93 12.41 -12.13
CA GLU A 85 -12.61 13.68 -11.86
C GLU A 85 -11.62 14.81 -11.58
N ALA A 86 -10.49 14.50 -10.95
CA ALA A 86 -9.41 15.45 -10.73
C ALA A 86 -8.50 15.65 -11.97
N GLY A 87 -8.74 14.92 -13.06
CA GLY A 87 -8.03 15.06 -14.33
C GLY A 87 -6.62 14.44 -14.35
N TYR A 88 -6.31 13.52 -13.44
CA TYR A 88 -5.02 12.82 -13.38
C TYR A 88 -5.00 11.51 -14.18
N VAL A 89 -6.17 10.91 -14.40
CA VAL A 89 -6.35 9.66 -15.12
C VAL A 89 -7.41 9.82 -16.20
N GLU A 90 -7.20 9.19 -17.33
CA GLU A 90 -8.20 9.05 -18.39
C GLU A 90 -8.58 7.59 -18.60
N LYS A 91 -9.82 7.38 -19.10
CA LYS A 91 -10.38 6.06 -19.42
C LYS A 91 -10.52 5.92 -20.92
N ASN A 92 -9.87 4.91 -21.48
CA ASN A 92 -10.02 4.54 -22.88
C ASN A 92 -10.77 3.21 -22.99
N TYR A 93 -11.77 3.17 -23.85
CA TYR A 93 -12.57 1.97 -24.09
C TYR A 93 -12.14 1.33 -25.41
N SER A 94 -11.82 0.04 -25.36
CA SER A 94 -11.56 -0.71 -26.60
C SER A 94 -12.86 -0.93 -27.35
N LYS A 95 -12.82 -0.78 -28.70
CA LYS A 95 -13.99 -1.02 -29.57
C LYS A 95 -14.61 -2.42 -29.40
N ASN A 96 -13.83 -3.39 -28.91
CA ASN A 96 -14.25 -4.78 -28.71
C ASN A 96 -14.60 -5.12 -27.26
N ASN A 97 -14.42 -4.20 -26.30
CA ASN A 97 -14.68 -4.45 -24.89
C ASN A 97 -15.07 -3.17 -24.15
N GLU A 98 -16.33 -2.78 -24.31
CA GLU A 98 -16.90 -1.59 -23.64
C GLU A 98 -17.05 -1.75 -22.12
N LYS A 99 -16.92 -2.99 -21.60
CA LYS A 99 -17.12 -3.27 -20.17
C LYS A 99 -15.90 -2.98 -19.30
N ASN A 100 -14.71 -2.99 -19.88
CA ASN A 100 -13.46 -2.76 -19.13
C ASN A 100 -12.72 -1.56 -19.72
N ALA A 101 -12.75 -0.44 -18.99
CA ALA A 101 -11.96 0.72 -19.34
C ALA A 101 -10.47 0.44 -19.09
N LEU A 102 -9.65 0.80 -20.05
CA LEU A 102 -8.21 0.87 -19.93
C LEU A 102 -7.84 2.23 -19.33
N LEU A 103 -6.98 2.23 -18.34
CA LEU A 103 -6.59 3.41 -17.58
C LEU A 103 -5.22 3.91 -18.03
N TYR A 104 -5.13 5.23 -18.19
CA TYR A 104 -3.88 5.90 -18.56
C TYR A 104 -3.74 7.17 -17.72
N VAL A 105 -2.53 7.54 -17.36
CA VAL A 105 -2.29 8.84 -16.75
C VAL A 105 -2.35 9.94 -17.80
N THR A 106 -2.89 11.09 -17.41
CA THR A 106 -2.75 12.32 -18.18
C THR A 106 -1.36 12.92 -17.99
N GLU A 107 -1.01 13.93 -18.75
CA GLU A 107 0.24 14.68 -18.52
C GLU A 107 0.31 15.28 -17.10
N LYS A 108 -0.83 15.77 -16.59
CA LYS A 108 -0.98 16.21 -15.19
C LYS A 108 -0.76 15.06 -14.22
N GLY A 109 -1.33 13.88 -14.52
CA GLY A 109 -1.18 12.68 -13.71
C GLY A 109 0.26 12.17 -13.65
N GLN A 110 0.96 12.19 -14.78
CA GLN A 110 2.36 11.77 -14.83
C GLN A 110 3.27 12.69 -14.01
N ARG A 111 3.05 14.01 -14.05
CA ARG A 111 3.77 14.94 -13.19
C ARG A 111 3.55 14.64 -11.72
N LEU A 112 2.30 14.43 -11.30
CA LEU A 112 1.97 14.11 -9.92
C LEU A 112 2.54 12.75 -9.48
N SER A 113 2.49 11.74 -10.35
CA SER A 113 3.15 10.43 -10.12
C SER A 113 4.64 10.58 -9.85
N ASN A 114 5.34 11.39 -10.65
CA ASN A 114 6.77 11.65 -10.45
C ASN A 114 7.07 12.39 -9.13
N ILE A 115 6.23 13.34 -8.75
CA ILE A 115 6.36 14.04 -7.45
C ILE A 115 6.19 13.04 -6.30
N HIS A 116 5.21 12.15 -6.39
CA HIS A 116 5.00 11.14 -5.37
C HIS A 116 6.14 10.12 -5.30
N LYS A 117 6.63 9.63 -6.45
CA LYS A 117 7.80 8.74 -6.50
C LYS A 117 9.03 9.36 -5.84
N ALA A 118 9.25 10.67 -6.06
CA ALA A 118 10.34 11.39 -5.40
C ALA A 118 10.13 11.52 -3.88
N TYR A 119 8.89 11.76 -3.46
CA TYR A 119 8.52 11.77 -2.05
C TYR A 119 8.78 10.41 -1.40
N ASP A 120 8.32 9.31 -1.99
CA ASP A 120 8.53 7.95 -1.48
C ASP A 120 10.01 7.60 -1.35
N VAL A 121 10.82 7.95 -2.34
CA VAL A 121 12.27 7.74 -2.28
C VAL A 121 12.87 8.47 -1.07
N ALA A 122 12.48 9.72 -0.85
CA ALA A 122 12.98 10.50 0.28
C ALA A 122 12.51 9.92 1.62
N ASP A 123 11.22 9.61 1.77
CA ASP A 123 10.60 9.09 2.99
C ASP A 123 11.16 7.72 3.37
N ILE A 124 11.22 6.78 2.41
CA ILE A 124 11.77 5.44 2.63
C ILE A 124 13.26 5.49 3.00
N THR A 125 14.03 6.37 2.32
CA THR A 125 15.45 6.54 2.60
C THR A 125 15.66 7.10 4.02
N GLN A 126 14.94 8.16 4.38
CA GLN A 126 15.04 8.77 5.71
C GLN A 126 14.63 7.78 6.81
N THR A 127 13.57 7.01 6.60
CA THR A 127 13.13 5.96 7.53
C THR A 127 14.19 4.89 7.69
N ALA A 128 14.76 4.40 6.58
CA ALA A 128 15.83 3.42 6.62
C ALA A 128 17.07 3.93 7.36
N GLU A 129 17.52 5.15 7.10
CA GLU A 129 18.65 5.79 7.81
C GLU A 129 18.39 5.91 9.31
N HIS A 130 17.17 6.31 9.69
CA HIS A 130 16.77 6.41 11.09
C HIS A 130 16.79 5.04 11.81
N LEU A 131 16.32 4.00 11.14
CA LEU A 131 16.33 2.63 11.67
C LEU A 131 17.75 2.07 11.78
N ILE A 132 18.59 2.27 10.76
CA ILE A 132 20.00 1.83 10.77
C ILE A 132 20.79 2.51 11.90
N GLY A 133 20.42 3.72 12.31
CA GLY A 133 20.99 4.38 13.50
C GLY A 133 20.67 3.68 14.84
N ARG A 134 19.71 2.75 14.87
CA ARG A 134 19.23 2.03 16.06
C ARG A 134 19.33 0.49 15.94
N CYS A 135 19.27 -0.01 14.74
CA CYS A 135 19.40 -1.41 14.37
C CYS A 135 20.50 -1.53 13.32
N SER A 136 21.05 -2.73 13.10
CA SER A 136 22.00 -2.93 12.01
C SER A 136 21.28 -2.94 10.63
N LYS A 137 22.04 -2.76 9.55
CA LYS A 137 21.52 -2.92 8.19
C LYS A 137 21.02 -4.36 7.97
N GLU A 138 21.75 -5.32 8.53
CA GLU A 138 21.43 -6.76 8.47
C GLU A 138 20.09 -7.06 9.16
N ASP A 139 19.77 -6.38 10.28
CA ASP A 139 18.47 -6.49 10.95
C ASP A 139 17.34 -5.93 10.08
N LEU A 140 17.56 -4.80 9.41
CA LEU A 140 16.58 -4.21 8.51
C LEU A 140 16.34 -5.13 7.30
N ASP A 141 17.38 -5.67 6.69
CA ASP A 141 17.27 -6.63 5.59
C ASP A 141 16.56 -7.93 6.05
N ALA A 142 16.83 -8.38 7.30
CA ALA A 142 16.14 -9.52 7.90
C ALA A 142 14.65 -9.24 8.12
N PHE A 143 14.29 -8.05 8.57
CA PHE A 143 12.90 -7.63 8.73
C PHE A 143 12.13 -7.73 7.42
N TYR A 144 12.67 -7.21 6.31
CA TYR A 144 11.99 -7.28 5.01
C TYR A 144 11.86 -8.72 4.50
N ARG A 145 12.85 -9.59 4.72
CA ARG A 145 12.74 -11.02 4.39
C ARG A 145 11.62 -11.71 5.18
N VAL A 146 11.52 -11.43 6.47
CA VAL A 146 10.46 -11.99 7.33
C VAL A 146 9.08 -11.44 6.92
N LEU A 147 9.00 -10.14 6.62
CA LEU A 147 7.75 -9.51 6.17
C LEU A 147 7.27 -10.11 4.84
N GLU A 148 8.18 -10.43 3.92
CA GLU A 148 7.84 -11.11 2.67
C GLU A 148 7.18 -12.48 2.93
N GLU A 149 7.74 -13.27 3.87
CA GLU A 149 7.14 -14.57 4.25
C GLU A 149 5.77 -14.39 4.94
N TYR A 150 5.61 -13.38 5.81
CA TYR A 150 4.29 -13.04 6.37
C TYR A 150 3.26 -12.71 5.28
N VAL A 151 3.65 -11.90 4.30
CA VAL A 151 2.76 -11.56 3.16
C VAL A 151 2.37 -12.81 2.38
N LYS A 152 3.31 -13.75 2.14
CA LYS A 152 3.00 -15.03 1.47
C LYS A 152 2.02 -15.88 2.28
N LEU A 153 2.24 -16.01 3.60
CA LEU A 153 1.33 -16.75 4.50
C LEU A 153 -0.08 -16.16 4.47
N MET A 154 -0.21 -14.85 4.65
CA MET A 154 -1.51 -14.19 4.64
C MET A 154 -2.25 -14.32 3.30
N LYS A 155 -1.51 -14.29 2.17
CA LYS A 155 -2.10 -14.50 0.84
C LYS A 155 -2.58 -15.94 0.61
N ALA A 156 -2.01 -16.91 1.29
CA ALA A 156 -2.43 -18.31 1.20
C ALA A 156 -3.71 -18.61 2.02
N GLU A 157 -4.04 -17.76 2.99
CA GLU A 157 -5.23 -17.88 3.84
C GLU A 157 -6.46 -17.11 3.31
N LEU A 158 -6.27 -16.22 2.30
CA LEU A 158 -7.32 -15.43 1.65
C LEU A 158 -7.82 -16.06 0.35
#